data_97167e1685275dffdf12238e54dabd71
#
_entry.id   97167e1685275dffdf12238e54dabd71
#
_cell.length_a   1.000
_cell.length_b   1.000
_cell.length_c   1.000
_cell.angle_alpha   90.00
_cell.angle_beta   90.00
_cell.angle_gamma   90.00
#
_symmetry.space_group_name_H-M   'P 1'
#
loop_
_entity.id
_entity.type
_entity.pdbx_description
1 polymer ?
#
loop_
_entity_poly.entity_id
_entity_poly.type
_entity_poly.pdbx_seq_one_letter_code
_entity_poly.pdbx_strand_id
1 'polypeptide(L)'
;MILIEQIRAARGLLGLSQTELADRAGLSLPTIKRMEREDGGGPAVSDDAKEKVRSALEKAGVEFIAENGGGAGVRLKRRSSKRER
;
A
#
# COMPACT_ATOMS: atom_id res chain seq x y z
N MET A 1 -9.70 3.01 5.85
CA MET A 1 -8.57 2.19 6.34
C MET A 1 -8.26 1.09 5.37
N ILE A 2 -6.99 0.80 5.15
CA ILE A 2 -6.60 -0.26 4.21
C ILE A 2 -6.18 -1.51 4.97
N LEU A 3 -6.29 -2.62 4.29
CA LEU A 3 -5.94 -3.91 4.85
C LEU A 3 -4.53 -4.31 4.45
N ILE A 4 -3.95 -5.22 5.23
CA ILE A 4 -2.62 -5.77 4.94
C ILE A 4 -2.59 -6.30 3.51
N GLU A 5 -3.62 -7.04 3.14
CA GLU A 5 -3.70 -7.62 1.80
C GLU A 5 -3.67 -6.57 0.72
N GLN A 6 -4.32 -5.44 0.96
CA GLN A 6 -4.32 -4.36 -0.03
C GLN A 6 -2.93 -3.76 -0.19
N ILE A 7 -2.20 -3.62 0.92
CA ILE A 7 -0.85 -3.07 0.87
C ILE A 7 0.05 -3.97 0.06
N ARG A 8 0.00 -5.27 0.34
CA ARG A 8 0.85 -6.23 -0.34
C ARG A 8 0.51 -6.32 -1.83
N ALA A 9 -0.78 -6.31 -2.14
CA ALA A 9 -1.20 -6.33 -3.54
C ALA A 9 -0.77 -5.08 -4.27
N ALA A 10 -0.87 -3.92 -3.62
CA ALA A 10 -0.46 -2.66 -4.25
C ALA A 10 1.02 -2.67 -4.55
N ARG A 11 1.84 -3.16 -3.60
CA ARG A 11 3.27 -3.27 -3.86
C ARG A 11 3.53 -4.18 -5.07
N GLY A 12 2.82 -5.29 -5.12
CA GLY A 12 2.97 -6.22 -6.24
C GLY A 12 2.62 -5.59 -7.56
N LEU A 13 1.51 -4.85 -7.59
CA LEU A 13 1.08 -4.18 -8.81
C LEU A 13 2.10 -3.16 -9.28
N LEU A 14 2.74 -2.47 -8.35
CA LEU A 14 3.69 -1.42 -8.67
C LEU A 14 5.11 -1.91 -8.84
N GLY A 15 5.38 -3.16 -8.46
CA GLY A 15 6.72 -3.69 -8.50
C GLY A 15 7.64 -3.10 -7.45
N LEU A 16 7.09 -2.66 -6.32
CA LEU A 16 7.89 -2.05 -5.27
C LEU A 16 8.30 -3.08 -4.24
N SER A 17 9.56 -2.98 -3.80
CA SER A 17 10.01 -3.76 -2.66
C SER A 17 9.53 -3.10 -1.37
N GLN A 18 9.65 -3.83 -0.27
CA GLN A 18 9.32 -3.25 1.03
C GLN A 18 10.23 -2.07 1.35
N THR A 19 11.50 -2.16 0.97
CA THR A 19 12.45 -1.06 1.17
C THR A 19 12.02 0.17 0.39
N GLU A 20 11.64 -0.02 -0.86
CA GLU A 20 11.19 1.10 -1.67
C GLU A 20 9.93 1.73 -1.11
N LEU A 21 9.01 0.92 -0.62
CA LEU A 21 7.81 1.46 -0.01
C LEU A 21 8.14 2.25 1.24
N ALA A 22 9.06 1.73 2.07
CA ALA A 22 9.47 2.44 3.27
C ALA A 22 10.03 3.81 2.91
N ASP A 23 10.88 3.86 1.90
CA ASP A 23 11.45 5.13 1.47
C ASP A 23 10.37 6.11 1.03
N ARG A 24 9.44 5.64 0.22
CA ARG A 24 8.38 6.51 -0.29
C ARG A 24 7.44 6.99 0.80
N ALA A 25 7.22 6.16 1.81
CA ALA A 25 6.31 6.51 2.89
C ALA A 25 7.00 7.29 4.01
N GLY A 26 8.32 7.38 3.97
CA GLY A 26 9.05 8.03 5.05
C GLY A 26 9.04 7.23 6.33
N LEU A 27 9.05 5.91 6.21
CA LEU A 27 9.01 5.00 7.35
C LEU A 27 10.19 4.05 7.28
N SER A 28 10.44 3.37 8.41
CA SER A 28 11.51 2.38 8.44
C SER A 28 11.07 1.07 7.84
N LEU A 29 12.02 0.30 7.36
CA LEU A 29 11.72 -1.02 6.83
C LEU A 29 11.08 -1.93 7.87
N PRO A 30 11.56 -1.97 9.12
CA PRO A 30 10.87 -2.77 10.12
C PRO A 30 9.40 -2.41 10.31
N THR A 31 9.06 -1.14 10.18
CA THR A 31 7.67 -0.73 10.29
C THR A 31 6.84 -1.31 9.14
N ILE A 32 7.40 -1.29 7.93
CA ILE A 32 6.68 -1.87 6.78
C ILE A 32 6.51 -3.38 6.97
N LYS A 33 7.58 -4.05 7.41
CA LYS A 33 7.50 -5.49 7.63
C LYS A 33 6.44 -5.84 8.68
N ARG A 34 6.39 -5.06 9.76
CA ARG A 34 5.41 -5.28 10.81
C ARG A 34 4.00 -5.05 10.28
N MET A 35 3.85 -4.02 9.45
CA MET A 35 2.55 -3.67 8.88
C MET A 35 2.03 -4.78 7.98
N GLU A 36 2.91 -5.50 7.30
CA GLU A 36 2.50 -6.53 6.36
C GLU A 36 2.45 -7.93 6.94
N ARG A 37 2.70 -8.09 8.22
CA ARG A 37 2.65 -9.40 8.85
C ARG A 37 1.21 -9.83 9.05
N GLU A 38 0.90 -11.01 8.56
CA GLU A 38 -0.46 -11.51 8.64
C GLU A 38 -0.86 -11.95 10.04
N ASP A 39 0.13 -12.34 10.84
CA ASP A 39 -0.18 -12.84 12.17
C ASP A 39 -0.33 -11.72 13.19
N GLY A 40 -0.15 -10.48 12.75
CA GLY A 40 -0.30 -9.36 13.66
C GLY A 40 0.76 -9.29 14.74
N GLY A 41 1.86 -10.00 14.57
CA GLY A 41 2.90 -10.05 15.60
C GLY A 41 3.58 -8.70 15.77
N GLY A 42 4.06 -8.49 16.99
CA GLY A 42 4.77 -7.27 17.31
C GLY A 42 3.82 -6.14 17.69
N PRO A 43 4.37 -4.97 17.98
CA PRO A 43 3.56 -3.82 18.36
C PRO A 43 2.65 -3.38 17.23
N ALA A 44 1.52 -2.83 17.58
CA ALA A 44 0.59 -2.33 16.58
C ALA A 44 1.22 -1.17 15.82
N VAL A 45 0.90 -1.09 14.54
CA VAL A 45 1.34 0.02 13.71
C VAL A 45 0.32 1.14 13.83
N SER A 46 0.79 2.36 13.98
CA SER A 46 -0.10 3.49 14.19
C SER A 46 -0.93 3.78 12.94
N ASP A 47 -2.06 4.42 13.15
CA ASP A 47 -2.89 4.84 12.03
C ASP A 47 -2.16 5.86 11.16
N ASP A 48 -1.35 6.70 11.78
CA ASP A 48 -0.56 7.67 11.02
C ASP A 48 0.39 6.97 10.05
N ALA A 49 1.05 5.91 10.51
CA ALA A 49 1.96 5.16 9.63
C ALA A 49 1.18 4.51 8.49
N LYS A 50 0.01 3.95 8.80
CA LYS A 50 -0.81 3.33 7.77
C LYS A 50 -1.26 4.35 6.73
N GLU A 51 -1.59 5.55 7.18
CA GLU A 51 -2.00 6.60 6.25
C GLU A 51 -0.84 7.04 5.37
N LYS A 52 0.36 7.10 5.91
CA LYS A 52 1.54 7.43 5.12
C LYS A 52 1.78 6.39 4.03
N VAL A 53 1.59 5.12 4.36
CA VAL A 53 1.74 4.06 3.36
C VAL A 53 0.67 4.17 2.29
N ARG A 54 -0.57 4.41 2.70
CA ARG A 54 -1.66 4.55 1.75
C ARG A 54 -1.39 5.70 0.78
N SER A 55 -0.98 6.82 1.33
CA SER A 55 -0.69 7.99 0.50
C SER A 55 0.45 7.73 -0.47
N ALA A 56 1.51 7.07 0.01
CA ALA A 56 2.66 6.76 -0.84
C ALA A 56 2.26 5.86 -1.99
N LEU A 57 1.45 4.85 -1.72
CA LEU A 57 1.02 3.93 -2.76
C LEU A 57 0.08 4.61 -3.75
N GLU A 58 -0.81 5.46 -3.26
CA GLU A 58 -1.69 6.19 -4.17
C GLU A 58 -0.91 7.12 -5.08
N LYS A 59 0.09 7.78 -4.53
CA LYS A 59 0.94 8.64 -5.36
C LYS A 59 1.75 7.84 -6.37
N ALA A 60 2.06 6.60 -6.03
CA ALA A 60 2.82 5.74 -6.94
C ALA A 60 1.96 5.15 -8.04
N GLY A 61 0.63 5.26 -7.94
CA GLY A 61 -0.22 4.89 -9.05
C GLY A 61 -1.28 3.85 -8.80
N VAL A 62 -1.66 3.59 -7.55
CA VAL A 62 -2.75 2.65 -7.31
C VAL A 62 -3.95 3.36 -6.72
N GLU A 63 -5.07 2.70 -6.82
CA GLU A 63 -6.32 3.17 -6.26
C GLU A 63 -6.84 2.08 -5.34
N PHE A 64 -7.16 2.43 -4.09
CA PHE A 64 -7.69 1.47 -3.14
C PHE A 64 -9.21 1.44 -3.26
N ILE A 65 -9.75 0.23 -3.25
CA ILE A 65 -11.18 0.04 -3.41
C ILE A 65 -11.72 -0.47 -2.08
N ALA A 66 -12.60 0.33 -1.49
CA ALA A 66 -13.20 -0.04 -0.21
C ALA A 66 -14.16 -1.19 -0.41
N GLU A 67 -14.36 -1.94 0.66
CA GLU A 67 -15.30 -3.04 0.62
C GLU A 67 -16.72 -2.48 0.48
N ASN A 68 -17.43 -2.94 -0.54
CA ASN A 68 -18.79 -2.47 -0.76
C ASN A 68 -19.60 -3.57 -1.44
N GLY A 69 -19.53 -4.76 -0.87
CA GLY A 69 -20.27 -5.88 -1.40
C GLY A 69 -19.42 -6.85 -2.17
N GLY A 70 -18.24 -6.43 -2.58
CA GLY A 70 -17.35 -7.27 -3.35
C GLY A 70 -16.00 -7.47 -2.70
N GLY A 71 -15.85 -7.05 -1.47
CA GLY A 71 -14.56 -7.15 -0.80
C GLY A 71 -13.67 -5.99 -1.14
N ALA A 72 -12.69 -5.73 -0.27
CA ALA A 72 -11.73 -4.66 -0.49
C ALA A 72 -10.74 -5.06 -1.58
N GLY A 73 -10.23 -4.09 -2.30
CA GLY A 73 -9.28 -4.38 -3.36
C GLY A 73 -8.37 -3.21 -3.67
N VAL A 74 -7.59 -3.39 -4.72
CA VAL A 74 -6.70 -2.36 -5.19
C VAL A 74 -6.50 -2.56 -6.68
N ARG A 75 -6.29 -1.47 -7.40
CA ARG A 75 -6.04 -1.56 -8.83
C ARG A 75 -5.11 -0.43 -9.23
N LEU A 76 -4.45 -0.60 -10.37
CA LEU A 76 -3.66 0.47 -10.93
C LEU A 76 -4.60 1.57 -11.40
N LYS A 77 -4.20 2.80 -11.18
CA LYS A 77 -4.98 3.91 -11.69
C LYS A 77 -4.94 3.87 -13.20
N ARG A 78 -5.99 4.43 -13.79
CA ARG A 78 -6.03 4.53 -15.21
C ARG A 78 -4.81 5.25 -15.69
N ARG A 79 -4.16 4.68 -16.70
CA ARG A 79 -2.97 5.30 -17.23
C ARG A 79 -3.31 6.60 -17.91
N SER A 80 -2.43 7.56 -17.77
CA SER A 80 -2.56 8.80 -18.47
C SER A 80 -2.40 8.56 -19.97
N SER A 81 -3.15 9.29 -20.78
CA SER A 81 -3.06 9.11 -22.22
C SER A 81 -1.67 9.39 -22.74
N LYS A 82 -0.93 10.24 -22.09
CA LYS A 82 0.41 10.56 -22.55
C LYS A 82 1.36 9.40 -22.42
N ARG A 83 0.97 8.40 -21.65
CA ARG A 83 1.82 7.25 -21.49
C ARG A 83 1.69 6.30 -22.62
N GLU A 84 0.61 6.37 -23.30
CA GLU A 84 0.42 5.48 -24.34
C GLU A 84 1.08 5.95 -25.54
N ARG A 85 1.31 6.72 -25.52
CA ARG A 85 1.78 7.06 -26.61
C ARG A 85 2.57 6.96 -27.03
#